data_56c19f5e507e6dfc03019fc4dcecc80b
#
_entry.id   56c19f5e507e6dfc03019fc4dcecc80b
#
_cell.length_a   1.000
_cell.length_b   1.000
_cell.length_c   1.000
_cell.angle_alpha   90.00
_cell.angle_beta   90.00
_cell.angle_gamma   90.00
#
_symmetry.space_group_name_H-M   'P 1'
#
loop_
_entity.id
_entity.type
_entity.pdbx_description
1 polymer ?
#
loop_
_entity_poly.entity_id
_entity_poly.type
_entity_poly.pdbx_seq_one_letter_code
_entity_poly.pdbx_strand_id
1 'polypeptide(L)'
;MKKVIFFLLTLYILNSVAFAVQEVTISTYDVLPPFAFRNGDGKLTGVYIEIVKKAVSRIPDYTASFRVVPWARAKKEAETGMVFAILPPYFHAHDWLTETDPKRPYIWPYSLPLFTQQDVVVCNEKVMNVPRADYPDDFKGLKFVMWRGDGRAGEKFTRMAEEKKINLSLVNDVKTNIPYLLSEMADCTVTSKIPFAWYVKQMKENGEYQKYHRNGVILKEVAVISSNEGFLGYTDIDDEKNFPFKKDFSIKFDIEIYKMKKSGEIQEIVDRFVK
;
A
#
# COMPACT_ATOMS: atom_id res chain seq x y z
N MET A 1 13.21 -75.65 -36.79
CA MET A 1 12.07 -74.91 -36.33
C MET A 1 12.58 -73.81 -35.41
N LYS A 2 12.73 -72.60 -35.94
CA LYS A 2 13.19 -71.40 -35.14
C LYS A 2 11.99 -70.64 -34.64
N LYS A 3 11.80 -70.52 -33.30
CA LYS A 3 10.79 -69.69 -32.66
C LYS A 3 11.26 -68.23 -32.63
N VAL A 4 10.58 -67.36 -33.33
CA VAL A 4 10.79 -65.92 -33.26
C VAL A 4 9.92 -65.40 -32.10
N ILE A 5 10.57 -64.88 -31.05
CA ILE A 5 9.92 -64.20 -29.93
C ILE A 5 9.83 -62.74 -30.32
N PHE A 6 8.56 -62.26 -30.50
CA PHE A 6 8.25 -60.86 -30.78
C PHE A 6 8.16 -60.13 -29.44
N PHE A 7 9.14 -59.28 -29.15
CA PHE A 7 9.17 -58.46 -27.94
C PHE A 7 8.42 -57.13 -28.24
N LEU A 8 7.18 -57.05 -27.80
CA LEU A 8 6.39 -55.80 -27.88
C LEU A 8 6.89 -54.82 -26.79
N LEU A 9 7.72 -53.87 -27.20
CA LEU A 9 8.13 -52.76 -26.38
C LEU A 9 7.00 -51.73 -26.35
N THR A 10 6.14 -51.77 -25.32
CA THR A 10 5.16 -50.73 -25.06
C THR A 10 5.84 -49.48 -24.55
N LEU A 11 6.00 -48.49 -25.42
CA LEU A 11 6.53 -47.18 -25.10
C LEU A 11 5.43 -46.40 -24.34
N TYR A 12 5.50 -46.38 -23.02
CA TYR A 12 4.69 -45.47 -22.21
C TYR A 12 5.19 -44.06 -22.44
N ILE A 13 4.53 -43.30 -23.33
CA ILE A 13 4.69 -41.84 -23.45
C ILE A 13 4.02 -41.21 -22.22
N LEU A 14 4.84 -40.90 -21.23
CA LEU A 14 4.44 -40.01 -20.14
C LEU A 14 4.17 -38.63 -20.74
N ASN A 15 2.92 -38.37 -21.09
CA ASN A 15 2.47 -37.01 -21.38
C ASN A 15 2.56 -36.18 -20.09
N SER A 16 3.70 -35.56 -19.84
CA SER A 16 3.82 -34.49 -18.88
C SER A 16 2.92 -33.35 -19.39
N VAL A 17 1.75 -33.21 -18.85
CA VAL A 17 0.92 -31.99 -19.05
C VAL A 17 1.71 -30.86 -18.42
N ALA A 18 2.51 -30.17 -19.22
CA ALA A 18 3.09 -28.90 -18.80
C ALA A 18 1.93 -27.92 -18.65
N PHE A 19 1.49 -27.68 -17.42
CA PHE A 19 0.57 -26.58 -17.15
C PHE A 19 1.32 -25.28 -17.50
N ALA A 20 0.81 -24.57 -18.50
CA ALA A 20 1.33 -23.25 -18.83
C ALA A 20 1.10 -22.33 -17.62
N VAL A 21 2.17 -21.71 -17.13
CA VAL A 21 2.10 -20.74 -16.05
C VAL A 21 1.23 -19.57 -16.50
N GLN A 22 0.15 -19.29 -15.77
CA GLN A 22 -0.80 -18.23 -16.09
C GLN A 22 -0.24 -16.89 -15.66
N GLU A 23 -0.09 -15.95 -16.60
CA GLU A 23 0.25 -14.57 -16.27
C GLU A 23 -0.99 -13.80 -15.82
N VAL A 24 -0.89 -13.09 -14.67
CA VAL A 24 -1.91 -12.18 -14.17
C VAL A 24 -1.41 -10.74 -14.30
N THR A 25 -2.15 -9.91 -15.03
CA THR A 25 -1.82 -8.50 -15.22
C THR A 25 -2.53 -7.64 -14.19
N ILE A 26 -1.75 -6.86 -13.43
CA ILE A 26 -2.21 -6.00 -12.35
C ILE A 26 -1.94 -4.55 -12.73
N SER A 27 -2.99 -3.73 -12.89
CA SER A 27 -2.82 -2.30 -13.11
C SER A 27 -2.47 -1.59 -11.81
N THR A 28 -1.46 -0.74 -11.87
CA THR A 28 -0.96 0.05 -10.73
C THR A 28 -0.45 1.40 -11.20
N TYR A 29 0.01 2.24 -10.30
CA TYR A 29 0.69 3.50 -10.58
C TYR A 29 2.04 3.55 -9.84
N ASP A 30 2.89 4.54 -10.15
CA ASP A 30 4.26 4.62 -9.65
C ASP A 30 4.62 5.96 -9.01
N VAL A 31 3.62 6.67 -8.50
CA VAL A 31 3.77 8.03 -7.91
C VAL A 31 3.39 8.07 -6.43
N LEU A 32 3.41 6.93 -5.74
CA LEU A 32 3.06 6.83 -4.31
C LEU A 32 4.18 6.16 -3.49
N PRO A 33 5.35 6.80 -3.31
CA PRO A 33 6.37 6.25 -2.43
C PRO A 33 5.91 6.30 -0.95
N PRO A 34 6.29 5.29 -0.14
CA PRO A 34 7.04 4.08 -0.49
C PRO A 34 6.16 2.89 -0.92
N PHE A 35 4.91 3.09 -1.27
CA PHE A 35 3.94 2.01 -1.53
C PHE A 35 4.04 1.44 -2.94
N ALA A 36 4.11 2.31 -3.95
CA ALA A 36 4.30 1.95 -5.36
C ALA A 36 5.04 3.11 -6.07
N PHE A 37 6.28 2.88 -6.48
CA PHE A 37 7.13 3.91 -7.09
C PHE A 37 8.25 3.27 -7.91
N ARG A 38 9.00 4.10 -8.66
CA ARG A 38 10.23 3.67 -9.32
C ARG A 38 11.44 4.04 -8.47
N ASN A 39 12.32 3.05 -8.28
CA ASN A 39 13.62 3.29 -7.62
C ASN A 39 14.59 4.04 -8.55
N GLY A 40 15.80 4.31 -8.07
CA GLY A 40 16.85 4.99 -8.83
C GLY A 40 17.23 4.31 -10.16
N ASP A 41 17.00 3.00 -10.29
CA ASP A 41 17.23 2.23 -11.53
C ASP A 41 16.01 2.21 -12.46
N GLY A 42 14.94 2.95 -12.14
CA GLY A 42 13.70 2.98 -12.90
C GLY A 42 12.79 1.75 -12.71
N LYS A 43 13.15 0.81 -11.83
CA LYS A 43 12.37 -0.42 -11.57
C LYS A 43 11.19 -0.12 -10.63
N LEU A 44 10.01 -0.66 -10.97
CA LEU A 44 8.84 -0.60 -10.13
C LEU A 44 9.06 -1.40 -8.84
N THR A 45 8.88 -0.72 -7.70
CA THR A 45 9.02 -1.26 -6.35
C THR A 45 8.06 -0.56 -5.39
N GLY A 46 8.13 -0.92 -4.12
CA GLY A 46 7.33 -0.35 -3.04
C GLY A 46 6.62 -1.43 -2.23
N VAL A 47 6.12 -1.05 -1.06
CA VAL A 47 5.54 -2.00 -0.08
C VAL A 47 4.51 -2.91 -0.73
N TYR A 48 3.50 -2.36 -1.43
CA TYR A 48 2.46 -3.19 -2.06
C TYR A 48 3.00 -4.03 -3.21
N ILE A 49 3.90 -3.47 -4.01
CA ILE A 49 4.50 -4.16 -5.16
C ILE A 49 5.29 -5.38 -4.68
N GLU A 50 6.12 -5.21 -3.65
CA GLU A 50 6.97 -6.31 -3.14
C GLU A 50 6.16 -7.38 -2.39
N ILE A 51 5.08 -7.01 -1.68
CA ILE A 51 4.15 -7.97 -1.07
C ILE A 51 3.52 -8.84 -2.17
N VAL A 52 2.95 -8.24 -3.21
CA VAL A 52 2.30 -8.98 -4.30
C VAL A 52 3.30 -9.85 -5.04
N LYS A 53 4.47 -9.32 -5.42
CA LYS A 53 5.54 -10.12 -6.06
C LYS A 53 5.91 -11.34 -5.22
N LYS A 54 6.10 -11.13 -3.92
CA LYS A 54 6.48 -12.21 -3.01
C LYS A 54 5.40 -13.27 -2.86
N ALA A 55 4.14 -12.86 -2.69
CA ALA A 55 3.02 -13.79 -2.60
C ALA A 55 2.88 -14.62 -3.88
N VAL A 56 2.88 -13.98 -5.06
CA VAL A 56 2.72 -14.68 -6.35
C VAL A 56 3.90 -15.60 -6.65
N SER A 57 5.13 -15.23 -6.27
CA SER A 57 6.30 -16.09 -6.48
C SER A 57 6.24 -17.47 -5.77
N ARG A 58 5.28 -17.63 -4.84
CA ARG A 58 5.02 -18.88 -4.11
C ARG A 58 3.87 -19.69 -4.68
N ILE A 59 3.23 -19.19 -5.73
CA ILE A 59 2.13 -19.87 -6.41
C ILE A 59 2.66 -20.37 -7.77
N PRO A 60 3.03 -21.65 -7.90
CA PRO A 60 3.73 -22.16 -9.08
C PRO A 60 2.97 -21.98 -10.40
N ASP A 61 1.64 -21.94 -10.32
CA ASP A 61 0.77 -21.88 -11.49
C ASP A 61 0.64 -20.47 -12.08
N TYR A 62 1.18 -19.44 -11.38
CA TYR A 62 0.95 -18.03 -11.73
C TYR A 62 2.23 -17.19 -11.74
N THR A 63 2.25 -16.20 -12.64
CA THR A 63 3.20 -15.09 -12.61
C THR A 63 2.47 -13.77 -12.61
N ALA A 64 3.05 -12.72 -12.01
CA ALA A 64 2.45 -11.39 -12.00
C ALA A 64 3.24 -10.43 -12.88
N SER A 65 2.52 -9.69 -13.74
CA SER A 65 3.02 -8.51 -14.43
C SER A 65 2.31 -7.26 -13.94
N PHE A 66 3.03 -6.12 -13.95
CA PHE A 66 2.48 -4.85 -13.49
C PHE A 66 2.35 -3.88 -14.65
N ARG A 67 1.12 -3.46 -14.92
CA ARG A 67 0.81 -2.43 -15.89
C ARG A 67 0.74 -1.07 -15.18
N VAL A 68 1.77 -0.26 -15.38
CA VAL A 68 1.86 1.07 -14.75
C VAL A 68 1.13 2.10 -15.59
N VAL A 69 0.08 2.68 -15.03
CA VAL A 69 -0.77 3.69 -15.68
C VAL A 69 -1.24 4.72 -14.64
N PRO A 70 -1.72 5.91 -15.04
CA PRO A 70 -2.38 6.83 -14.12
C PRO A 70 -3.56 6.17 -13.40
N TRP A 71 -3.75 6.48 -12.11
CA TRP A 71 -4.76 5.80 -11.28
C TRP A 71 -6.18 5.82 -11.86
N ALA A 72 -6.58 6.97 -12.43
CA ALA A 72 -7.88 7.08 -13.11
C ALA A 72 -8.03 6.06 -14.25
N ARG A 73 -6.94 5.81 -14.98
CA ARG A 73 -6.92 4.80 -16.04
C ARG A 73 -6.95 3.38 -15.48
N ALA A 74 -6.22 3.09 -14.40
CA ALA A 74 -6.28 1.78 -13.73
C ALA A 74 -7.71 1.44 -13.31
N LYS A 75 -8.44 2.41 -12.72
CA LYS A 75 -9.86 2.24 -12.37
C LYS A 75 -10.71 1.96 -13.60
N LYS A 76 -10.52 2.72 -14.69
CA LYS A 76 -11.31 2.53 -15.93
C LYS A 76 -11.02 1.17 -16.59
N GLU A 77 -9.78 0.71 -16.57
CA GLU A 77 -9.41 -0.62 -17.09
C GLU A 77 -10.09 -1.75 -16.30
N ALA A 78 -10.20 -1.60 -14.97
CA ALA A 78 -10.93 -2.55 -14.12
C ALA A 78 -12.46 -2.48 -14.35
N GLU A 79 -13.02 -1.28 -14.45
CA GLU A 79 -14.45 -1.04 -14.73
C GLU A 79 -14.90 -1.62 -16.10
N THR A 80 -13.98 -1.79 -17.03
CA THR A 80 -14.26 -2.34 -18.36
C THR A 80 -13.81 -3.79 -18.53
N GLY A 81 -13.32 -4.46 -17.47
CA GLY A 81 -12.84 -5.84 -17.54
C GLY A 81 -11.57 -6.04 -18.37
N MET A 82 -10.82 -4.96 -18.65
CA MET A 82 -9.58 -5.00 -19.45
C MET A 82 -8.37 -5.50 -18.68
N VAL A 83 -8.41 -5.46 -17.36
CA VAL A 83 -7.32 -5.85 -16.47
C VAL A 83 -7.83 -6.80 -15.40
N PHE A 84 -7.00 -7.77 -15.02
CA PHE A 84 -7.37 -8.77 -14.02
C PHE A 84 -7.59 -8.17 -12.64
N ALA A 85 -6.71 -7.26 -12.22
CA ALA A 85 -6.76 -6.64 -10.89
C ALA A 85 -6.12 -5.25 -10.89
N ILE A 86 -6.41 -4.47 -9.85
CA ILE A 86 -5.76 -3.19 -9.57
C ILE A 86 -5.09 -3.19 -8.20
N LEU A 87 -4.03 -2.35 -8.05
CA LEU A 87 -3.21 -2.30 -6.83
C LEU A 87 -2.72 -0.87 -6.55
N PRO A 88 -2.80 -0.37 -5.33
CA PRO A 88 -3.64 -0.82 -4.22
C PRO A 88 -4.97 -0.05 -4.21
N PRO A 89 -6.12 -0.65 -4.30
CA PRO A 89 -7.34 0.01 -3.90
C PRO A 89 -7.50 -0.07 -2.37
N TYR A 90 -8.17 0.91 -1.77
CA TYR A 90 -8.87 0.72 -0.51
C TYR A 90 -10.21 0.02 -0.78
N PHE A 91 -10.98 -0.28 0.27
CA PHE A 91 -12.27 -0.91 0.09
C PHE A 91 -13.31 0.08 -0.42
N HIS A 92 -13.73 -0.09 -1.67
CA HIS A 92 -14.65 0.80 -2.38
C HIS A 92 -15.87 0.07 -2.97
N ALA A 93 -16.19 -1.13 -2.46
CA ALA A 93 -17.32 -1.89 -2.99
C ALA A 93 -18.69 -1.19 -2.80
N HIS A 94 -18.75 -0.15 -1.96
CA HIS A 94 -19.96 0.65 -1.70
C HIS A 94 -20.15 1.82 -2.67
N ASP A 95 -19.09 2.29 -3.34
CA ASP A 95 -19.11 3.51 -4.17
C ASP A 95 -18.54 3.31 -5.59
N TRP A 96 -17.68 2.30 -5.82
CA TRP A 96 -17.20 1.96 -7.16
C TRP A 96 -18.13 0.97 -7.83
N LEU A 97 -19.22 1.50 -8.37
CA LEU A 97 -20.33 0.74 -8.95
C LEU A 97 -20.36 0.88 -10.46
N THR A 98 -20.89 -0.15 -11.13
CA THR A 98 -21.17 -0.11 -12.58
C THR A 98 -22.19 0.99 -12.90
N GLU A 99 -22.14 1.52 -14.12
CA GLU A 99 -23.13 2.49 -14.61
C GLU A 99 -24.49 1.85 -14.94
N THR A 100 -24.50 0.54 -15.24
CA THR A 100 -25.68 -0.22 -15.65
C THR A 100 -26.45 -0.78 -14.47
N ASP A 101 -27.79 -0.88 -14.57
CA ASP A 101 -28.63 -1.54 -13.57
C ASP A 101 -28.68 -3.06 -13.80
N PRO A 102 -28.73 -3.88 -12.74
CA PRO A 102 -28.53 -3.46 -11.34
C PRO A 102 -27.09 -3.00 -11.09
N LYS A 103 -26.94 -1.90 -10.40
CA LYS A 103 -25.60 -1.41 -9.99
C LYS A 103 -24.93 -2.43 -9.10
N ARG A 104 -23.67 -2.78 -9.41
CA ARG A 104 -22.86 -3.70 -8.63
C ARG A 104 -21.40 -3.20 -8.58
N PRO A 105 -20.61 -3.60 -7.59
CA PRO A 105 -19.19 -3.27 -7.59
C PRO A 105 -18.51 -3.77 -8.87
N TYR A 106 -17.67 -2.94 -9.48
CA TYR A 106 -16.84 -3.40 -10.61
C TYR A 106 -15.51 -4.00 -10.15
N ILE A 107 -15.17 -3.84 -8.85
CA ILE A 107 -14.07 -4.52 -8.17
C ILE A 107 -14.67 -5.45 -7.12
N TRP A 108 -14.53 -6.77 -7.34
CA TRP A 108 -14.95 -7.81 -6.41
C TRP A 108 -14.40 -9.20 -6.84
N PRO A 109 -13.93 -10.05 -5.87
CA PRO A 109 -13.71 -9.71 -4.48
C PRO A 109 -12.46 -8.83 -4.30
N TYR A 110 -12.21 -8.42 -3.07
CA TYR A 110 -10.91 -7.93 -2.62
C TYR A 110 -10.14 -9.09 -1.98
N SER A 111 -8.81 -9.06 -2.08
CA SER A 111 -7.94 -9.99 -1.35
C SER A 111 -8.06 -9.80 0.17
N LEU A 112 -7.39 -10.63 0.95
CA LEU A 112 -7.06 -10.25 2.32
C LEU A 112 -6.26 -8.93 2.29
N PRO A 113 -6.40 -8.07 3.33
CA PRO A 113 -5.64 -6.83 3.40
C PRO A 113 -4.14 -7.12 3.28
N LEU A 114 -3.46 -6.45 2.36
CA LEU A 114 -2.01 -6.59 2.16
C LEU A 114 -1.24 -5.89 3.28
N PHE A 115 -1.69 -4.70 3.61
CA PHE A 115 -1.05 -3.85 4.61
C PHE A 115 -2.07 -2.84 5.17
N THR A 116 -1.97 -2.56 6.48
CA THR A 116 -2.77 -1.53 7.16
C THR A 116 -1.95 -0.26 7.26
N GLN A 117 -2.40 0.80 6.59
CA GLN A 117 -1.88 2.14 6.75
C GLN A 117 -2.46 2.77 8.01
N GLN A 118 -1.66 3.58 8.70
CA GLN A 118 -2.09 4.37 9.84
C GLN A 118 -1.79 5.85 9.59
N ASP A 119 -2.74 6.70 9.91
CA ASP A 119 -2.51 8.12 10.08
C ASP A 119 -2.25 8.39 11.55
N VAL A 120 -1.22 9.18 11.81
CA VAL A 120 -0.66 9.36 13.14
C VAL A 120 -0.38 10.82 13.43
N VAL A 121 -0.36 11.16 14.70
CA VAL A 121 0.24 12.40 15.18
C VAL A 121 1.70 12.12 15.52
N VAL A 122 2.62 12.86 14.91
CA VAL A 122 4.04 12.85 15.24
C VAL A 122 4.40 14.20 15.87
N CYS A 123 5.01 14.16 17.03
CA CYS A 123 5.42 15.37 17.76
C CYS A 123 6.90 15.37 18.11
N ASN A 124 7.45 16.58 18.35
CA ASN A 124 8.68 16.77 19.08
C ASN A 124 8.50 16.31 20.54
N GLU A 125 9.41 15.46 21.04
CA GLU A 125 9.29 14.90 22.40
C GLU A 125 9.20 15.96 23.51
N LYS A 126 9.72 17.16 23.30
CA LYS A 126 9.70 18.26 24.29
C LYS A 126 8.27 18.67 24.71
N VAL A 127 7.28 18.45 23.83
CA VAL A 127 5.87 18.74 24.14
C VAL A 127 5.14 17.55 24.76
N MET A 128 5.83 16.44 24.99
CA MET A 128 5.29 15.20 25.57
C MET A 128 5.51 15.08 27.09
N ASN A 129 5.89 16.17 27.72
CA ASN A 129 5.96 16.28 29.19
C ASN A 129 4.57 16.21 29.86
N VAL A 130 3.49 16.35 29.09
CA VAL A 130 2.11 16.22 29.50
C VAL A 130 1.47 15.06 28.72
N PRO A 131 0.75 14.13 29.36
CA PRO A 131 0.00 13.08 28.66
C PRO A 131 -1.00 13.66 27.66
N ARG A 132 -1.07 13.08 26.46
CA ARG A 132 -1.95 13.51 25.36
C ARG A 132 -2.68 12.29 24.80
N ALA A 133 -3.68 11.83 25.53
CA ALA A 133 -4.43 10.62 25.21
C ALA A 133 -5.62 10.88 24.30
N ASP A 134 -6.19 12.10 24.37
CA ASP A 134 -7.42 12.46 23.65
C ASP A 134 -7.10 13.42 22.48
N TYR A 135 -7.16 12.90 21.28
CA TYR A 135 -6.98 13.69 20.05
C TYR A 135 -8.32 14.25 19.56
N PRO A 136 -8.39 15.54 19.20
CA PRO A 136 -7.34 16.56 19.22
C PRO A 136 -7.36 17.43 20.50
N ASP A 137 -8.18 17.11 21.52
CA ASP A 137 -8.41 17.98 22.67
C ASP A 137 -7.17 18.26 23.53
N ASP A 138 -6.34 17.25 23.72
CA ASP A 138 -5.10 17.36 24.50
C ASP A 138 -3.98 18.12 23.79
N PHE A 139 -4.21 18.52 22.53
CA PHE A 139 -3.22 19.21 21.69
C PHE A 139 -3.48 20.73 21.59
N LYS A 140 -4.37 21.28 22.41
CA LYS A 140 -4.65 22.73 22.48
C LYS A 140 -3.38 23.51 22.78
N GLY A 141 -3.23 24.64 22.12
CA GLY A 141 -2.10 25.55 22.26
C GLY A 141 -0.85 25.15 21.46
N LEU A 142 -0.77 23.91 20.95
CA LEU A 142 0.38 23.45 20.17
C LEU A 142 0.39 24.01 18.75
N LYS A 143 1.60 24.10 18.19
CA LYS A 143 1.85 24.48 16.80
C LYS A 143 1.89 23.22 15.94
N PHE A 144 0.99 23.16 14.98
CA PHE A 144 0.96 22.08 13.97
C PHE A 144 1.45 22.59 12.62
N VAL A 145 2.11 21.70 11.88
CA VAL A 145 2.41 21.88 10.46
C VAL A 145 1.74 20.76 9.68
N MET A 146 1.04 21.10 8.59
CA MET A 146 0.38 20.11 7.72
C MET A 146 0.48 20.52 6.26
N TRP A 147 0.39 19.54 5.39
CA TRP A 147 0.23 19.79 3.96
C TRP A 147 -1.13 20.44 3.67
N ARG A 148 -1.12 21.47 2.82
CA ARG A 148 -2.34 22.21 2.42
C ARG A 148 -3.29 21.27 1.68
N GLY A 149 -4.55 21.23 2.13
CA GLY A 149 -5.60 20.38 1.58
C GLY A 149 -5.62 18.95 2.15
N ASP A 150 -4.79 18.65 3.15
CA ASP A 150 -4.81 17.37 3.85
C ASP A 150 -5.95 17.31 4.87
N GLY A 151 -6.96 16.48 4.58
CA GLY A 151 -8.15 16.33 5.44
C GLY A 151 -8.04 15.28 6.54
N ARG A 152 -6.91 14.56 6.65
CA ARG A 152 -6.76 13.42 7.57
C ARG A 152 -6.84 13.77 9.04
N ALA A 153 -6.55 15.00 9.41
CA ALA A 153 -6.67 15.47 10.80
C ALA A 153 -8.09 15.46 11.34
N GLY A 154 -9.10 15.37 10.47
CA GLY A 154 -10.51 15.30 10.82
C GLY A 154 -11.15 16.67 11.10
N GLU A 155 -12.48 16.68 11.08
CA GLU A 155 -13.27 17.92 11.20
C GLU A 155 -13.08 18.62 12.53
N LYS A 156 -12.99 17.89 13.65
CA LYS A 156 -12.81 18.47 14.98
C LYS A 156 -11.49 19.24 15.07
N PHE A 157 -10.40 18.66 14.55
CA PHE A 157 -9.10 19.33 14.48
C PHE A 157 -9.17 20.60 13.62
N THR A 158 -9.80 20.52 12.44
CA THR A 158 -9.95 21.66 11.52
C THR A 158 -10.69 22.81 12.20
N ARG A 159 -11.81 22.51 12.86
CA ARG A 159 -12.57 23.50 13.63
C ARG A 159 -11.76 24.14 14.76
N MET A 160 -10.97 23.34 15.48
CA MET A 160 -10.07 23.86 16.53
C MET A 160 -8.97 24.76 15.98
N ALA A 161 -8.46 24.47 14.78
CA ALA A 161 -7.50 25.33 14.10
C ALA A 161 -8.13 26.66 13.65
N GLU A 162 -9.36 26.65 13.11
CA GLU A 162 -10.13 27.85 12.76
C GLU A 162 -10.42 28.72 13.99
N GLU A 163 -10.75 28.09 15.11
CA GLU A 163 -10.98 28.74 16.41
C GLU A 163 -9.66 29.17 17.10
N LYS A 164 -8.51 29.01 16.49
CA LYS A 164 -7.16 29.31 17.04
C LYS A 164 -6.86 28.60 18.36
N LYS A 165 -7.53 27.49 18.65
CA LYS A 165 -7.20 26.58 19.76
C LYS A 165 -5.98 25.72 19.46
N ILE A 166 -5.68 25.52 18.17
CA ILE A 166 -4.46 24.91 17.62
C ILE A 166 -3.85 25.91 16.65
N ASN A 167 -2.53 26.11 16.70
CA ASN A 167 -1.82 27.00 15.80
C ASN A 167 -1.37 26.21 14.56
N LEU A 168 -2.11 26.30 13.44
CA LEU A 168 -1.85 25.52 12.24
C LEU A 168 -1.08 26.32 11.19
N SER A 169 0.07 25.80 10.77
CA SER A 169 0.85 26.23 9.60
C SER A 169 0.62 25.26 8.44
N LEU A 170 0.36 25.78 7.24
CA LEU A 170 0.14 24.97 6.04
C LEU A 170 1.33 25.09 5.09
N VAL A 171 1.87 23.94 4.66
CA VAL A 171 2.95 23.82 3.69
C VAL A 171 2.45 23.18 2.38
N ASN A 172 3.25 23.27 1.32
CA ASN A 172 2.85 22.77 0.00
C ASN A 172 3.32 21.33 -0.30
N ASP A 173 4.12 20.75 0.60
CA ASP A 173 4.69 19.42 0.46
C ASP A 173 4.77 18.76 1.83
N VAL A 174 4.34 17.52 1.92
CA VAL A 174 4.34 16.72 3.16
C VAL A 174 5.75 16.50 3.71
N LYS A 175 6.77 16.44 2.85
CA LYS A 175 8.19 16.33 3.25
C LYS A 175 8.64 17.54 4.06
N THR A 176 8.09 18.70 3.80
CA THR A 176 8.42 19.96 4.51
C THR A 176 7.99 19.93 5.98
N ASN A 177 7.07 19.05 6.38
CA ASN A 177 6.67 18.89 7.78
C ASN A 177 7.88 18.49 8.66
N ILE A 178 8.81 17.67 8.14
CA ILE A 178 9.96 17.15 8.90
C ILE A 178 10.92 18.27 9.32
N PRO A 179 11.41 19.15 8.40
CA PRO A 179 12.19 20.33 8.77
C PRO A 179 11.54 21.23 9.82
N TYR A 180 10.21 21.45 9.72
CA TYR A 180 9.48 22.26 10.69
C TYR A 180 9.53 21.67 12.11
N LEU A 181 9.36 20.35 12.22
CA LEU A 181 9.44 19.66 13.51
C LEU A 181 10.87 19.65 14.07
N LEU A 182 11.88 19.36 13.24
CA LEU A 182 13.28 19.28 13.64
C LEU A 182 13.87 20.62 14.04
N SER A 183 13.40 21.71 13.44
CA SER A 183 13.82 23.10 13.76
C SER A 183 12.94 23.77 14.82
N GLU A 184 12.00 23.04 15.43
CA GLU A 184 11.09 23.53 16.48
C GLU A 184 10.18 24.70 16.01
N MET A 185 10.01 24.84 14.69
CA MET A 185 9.04 25.78 14.10
C MET A 185 7.60 25.29 14.30
N ALA A 186 7.42 23.97 14.39
CA ALA A 186 6.19 23.32 14.78
C ALA A 186 6.45 22.26 15.86
N ASP A 187 5.42 22.01 16.68
CA ASP A 187 5.46 21.01 17.75
C ASP A 187 5.04 19.64 17.22
N CYS A 188 4.02 19.57 16.36
CA CYS A 188 3.41 18.35 15.86
C CYS A 188 3.03 18.42 14.38
N THR A 189 2.80 17.26 13.79
CA THR A 189 2.13 17.09 12.49
C THR A 189 1.18 15.91 12.54
N VAL A 190 0.12 15.96 11.72
CA VAL A 190 -0.69 14.79 11.37
C VAL A 190 -0.22 14.30 10.03
N THR A 191 0.06 13.01 9.92
CA THR A 191 0.68 12.43 8.72
C THR A 191 0.41 10.94 8.62
N SER A 192 0.59 10.35 7.43
CA SER A 192 0.64 8.89 7.29
C SER A 192 1.99 8.36 7.79
N LYS A 193 1.94 7.37 8.68
CA LYS A 193 3.10 6.80 9.38
C LYS A 193 4.22 6.34 8.43
N ILE A 194 3.89 5.52 7.45
CA ILE A 194 4.88 4.89 6.57
C ILE A 194 5.54 5.89 5.62
N PRO A 195 4.81 6.76 4.89
CA PRO A 195 5.42 7.83 4.11
C PRO A 195 6.30 8.76 4.94
N PHE A 196 5.86 9.15 6.14
CA PHE A 196 6.65 10.00 7.01
C PHE A 196 7.98 9.34 7.40
N ALA A 197 7.95 8.08 7.85
CA ALA A 197 9.16 7.33 8.21
C ALA A 197 10.10 7.16 7.01
N TRP A 198 9.55 6.92 5.82
CA TRP A 198 10.32 6.82 4.58
C TRP A 198 11.02 8.14 4.23
N TYR A 199 10.32 9.28 4.32
CA TYR A 199 10.95 10.58 4.08
C TYR A 199 12.03 10.89 5.12
N VAL A 200 11.81 10.57 6.40
CA VAL A 200 12.85 10.70 7.45
C VAL A 200 14.07 9.88 7.10
N LYS A 201 13.91 8.62 6.67
CA LYS A 201 15.01 7.77 6.22
C LYS A 201 15.76 8.39 5.04
N GLN A 202 15.07 8.82 3.99
CA GLN A 202 15.67 9.46 2.81
C GLN A 202 16.47 10.72 3.20
N MET A 203 15.94 11.54 4.11
CA MET A 203 16.63 12.73 4.60
C MET A 203 17.89 12.38 5.42
N LYS A 204 17.88 11.26 6.16
CA LYS A 204 19.07 10.77 6.87
C LYS A 204 20.14 10.27 5.90
N GLU A 205 19.75 9.50 4.89
CA GLU A 205 20.64 8.90 3.88
C GLU A 205 21.34 9.97 3.03
N ASN A 206 20.64 11.05 2.67
CA ASN A 206 21.20 12.14 1.85
C ASN A 206 21.80 13.29 2.66
N GLY A 207 21.86 13.18 4.00
CA GLY A 207 22.43 14.19 4.90
C GLY A 207 21.57 15.43 5.13
N GLU A 208 20.35 15.48 4.57
CA GLU A 208 19.45 16.63 4.74
C GLU A 208 18.89 16.71 6.17
N TYR A 209 18.68 15.56 6.81
CA TYR A 209 18.17 15.49 8.18
C TYR A 209 19.02 16.29 9.16
N GLN A 210 20.35 16.17 9.10
CA GLN A 210 21.29 16.83 9.99
C GLN A 210 21.30 18.36 9.86
N LYS A 211 20.91 18.90 8.70
CA LYS A 211 20.82 20.36 8.49
C LYS A 211 19.77 21.01 9.40
N TYR A 212 18.70 20.28 9.71
CA TYR A 212 17.58 20.74 10.53
C TYR A 212 17.64 20.23 11.97
N HIS A 213 18.30 19.09 12.21
CA HIS A 213 18.40 18.42 13.51
C HIS A 213 19.51 19.02 14.39
N ARG A 214 19.43 20.33 14.66
CA ARG A 214 20.52 21.05 15.38
C ARG A 214 20.40 20.94 16.90
N ASN A 215 19.20 20.74 17.44
CA ASN A 215 18.90 20.81 18.87
C ASN A 215 18.65 19.44 19.51
N GLY A 216 19.02 18.35 18.85
CA GLY A 216 18.80 16.99 19.37
C GLY A 216 17.31 16.60 19.49
N VAL A 217 16.46 17.20 18.67
CA VAL A 217 15.00 16.93 18.67
C VAL A 217 14.72 15.46 18.34
N ILE A 218 13.97 14.79 19.20
CA ILE A 218 13.46 13.45 18.95
C ILE A 218 11.99 13.55 18.52
N LEU A 219 11.67 12.95 17.36
CA LEU A 219 10.30 12.88 16.87
C LEU A 219 9.66 11.59 17.38
N LYS A 220 8.47 11.71 17.97
CA LYS A 220 7.70 10.59 18.52
C LYS A 220 6.32 10.51 17.91
N GLU A 221 5.91 9.30 17.52
CA GLU A 221 4.51 8.99 17.28
C GLU A 221 3.77 8.98 18.62
N VAL A 222 2.71 9.76 18.72
CA VAL A 222 2.01 10.01 19.99
C VAL A 222 0.55 9.58 19.97
N ALA A 223 -0.07 9.49 18.80
CA ALA A 223 -1.43 8.99 18.62
C ALA A 223 -1.62 8.38 17.24
N VAL A 224 -2.42 7.32 17.16
CA VAL A 224 -3.00 6.81 15.91
C VAL A 224 -4.41 7.39 15.80
N ILE A 225 -4.71 8.06 14.70
CA ILE A 225 -5.99 8.76 14.50
C ILE A 225 -6.91 8.07 13.50
N SER A 226 -6.36 7.33 12.57
CA SER A 226 -7.11 6.51 11.63
C SER A 226 -6.28 5.32 11.13
N SER A 227 -6.96 4.35 10.55
CA SER A 227 -6.31 3.26 9.82
C SER A 227 -7.11 2.93 8.56
N ASN A 228 -6.40 2.53 7.51
CA ASN A 228 -7.00 2.10 6.25
C ASN A 228 -6.22 0.92 5.67
N GLU A 229 -6.91 0.00 5.02
CA GLU A 229 -6.33 -1.23 4.51
C GLU A 229 -6.23 -1.17 2.98
N GLY A 230 -5.07 -1.52 2.46
CA GLY A 230 -4.85 -1.69 1.03
C GLY A 230 -4.95 -3.14 0.60
N PHE A 231 -5.55 -3.39 -0.54
CA PHE A 231 -5.89 -4.70 -1.06
C PHE A 231 -5.30 -4.91 -2.46
N LEU A 232 -5.38 -6.14 -2.96
CA LEU A 232 -5.46 -6.43 -4.37
C LEU A 232 -6.95 -6.53 -4.72
N GLY A 233 -7.44 -5.67 -5.61
CA GLY A 233 -8.84 -5.65 -6.01
C GLY A 233 -9.02 -6.29 -7.37
N TYR A 234 -9.86 -7.32 -7.47
CA TYR A 234 -10.11 -8.05 -8.71
C TYR A 234 -11.27 -7.45 -9.49
N THR A 235 -11.15 -7.34 -10.82
CA THR A 235 -12.31 -6.95 -11.63
C THR A 235 -13.43 -7.98 -11.55
N ASP A 236 -14.68 -7.48 -11.56
CA ASP A 236 -15.89 -8.33 -11.58
C ASP A 236 -16.67 -8.18 -12.89
N ILE A 237 -16.05 -7.58 -13.90
CA ILE A 237 -16.66 -7.36 -15.20
C ILE A 237 -16.20 -8.43 -16.17
N ASP A 238 -17.18 -9.24 -16.65
CA ASP A 238 -16.96 -10.36 -17.59
C ASP A 238 -15.82 -11.31 -17.15
N ASP A 239 -15.64 -11.45 -15.85
CA ASP A 239 -14.50 -12.13 -15.25
C ASP A 239 -14.50 -13.65 -15.52
N GLU A 240 -15.67 -14.30 -15.56
CA GLU A 240 -15.79 -15.71 -15.94
C GLU A 240 -15.26 -15.98 -17.36
N LYS A 241 -15.45 -15.02 -18.26
CA LYS A 241 -14.97 -15.10 -19.64
C LYS A 241 -13.51 -14.71 -19.77
N ASN A 242 -13.14 -13.56 -19.16
CA ASN A 242 -11.82 -12.96 -19.35
C ASN A 242 -10.77 -13.55 -18.40
N PHE A 243 -11.20 -13.97 -17.22
CA PHE A 243 -10.31 -14.42 -16.14
C PHE A 243 -10.86 -15.67 -15.43
N PRO A 244 -11.12 -16.79 -16.13
CA PRO A 244 -11.72 -18.00 -15.56
C PRO A 244 -10.93 -18.58 -14.38
N PHE A 245 -9.67 -18.20 -14.26
CA PHE A 245 -8.76 -18.55 -13.16
C PHE A 245 -8.90 -17.67 -11.91
N LYS A 246 -9.75 -16.60 -11.93
CA LYS A 246 -9.88 -15.60 -10.84
C LYS A 246 -10.09 -16.25 -9.47
N LYS A 247 -11.02 -17.20 -9.39
CA LYS A 247 -11.37 -17.88 -8.13
C LYS A 247 -10.18 -18.70 -7.59
N ASP A 248 -9.49 -19.45 -8.44
CA ASP A 248 -8.32 -20.25 -8.04
C ASP A 248 -7.18 -19.34 -7.58
N PHE A 249 -6.87 -18.33 -8.38
CA PHE A 249 -5.82 -17.36 -8.04
C PHE A 249 -6.11 -16.66 -6.71
N SER A 250 -7.32 -16.11 -6.53
CA SER A 250 -7.66 -15.31 -5.34
C SER A 250 -7.52 -16.13 -4.04
N ILE A 251 -7.96 -17.40 -4.07
CA ILE A 251 -7.82 -18.32 -2.91
C ILE A 251 -6.34 -18.59 -2.62
N LYS A 252 -5.54 -18.95 -3.63
CA LYS A 252 -4.10 -19.23 -3.46
C LYS A 252 -3.34 -18.00 -3.00
N PHE A 253 -3.66 -16.83 -3.56
CA PHE A 253 -3.06 -15.57 -3.18
C PHE A 253 -3.34 -15.21 -1.71
N ASP A 254 -4.59 -15.33 -1.28
CA ASP A 254 -4.99 -15.06 0.11
C ASP A 254 -4.34 -16.02 1.11
N ILE A 255 -4.14 -17.29 0.72
CA ILE A 255 -3.39 -18.24 1.54
C ILE A 255 -1.94 -17.76 1.74
N GLU A 256 -1.27 -17.28 0.69
CA GLU A 256 0.10 -16.78 0.81
C GLU A 256 0.16 -15.47 1.62
N ILE A 257 -0.79 -14.55 1.41
CA ILE A 257 -0.90 -13.32 2.24
C ILE A 257 -1.10 -13.68 3.72
N TYR A 258 -1.98 -14.65 4.02
CA TYR A 258 -2.16 -15.11 5.40
C TYR A 258 -0.86 -15.66 6.00
N LYS A 259 -0.13 -16.53 5.28
CA LYS A 259 1.16 -17.08 5.72
C LYS A 259 2.18 -15.98 5.96
N MET A 260 2.30 -15.01 5.05
CA MET A 260 3.23 -13.88 5.16
C MET A 260 2.89 -12.96 6.34
N LYS A 261 1.60 -12.77 6.65
CA LYS A 261 1.17 -12.06 7.87
C LYS A 261 1.58 -12.81 9.14
N LYS A 262 1.33 -14.12 9.17
CA LYS A 262 1.63 -14.96 10.34
C LYS A 262 3.13 -15.09 10.62
N SER A 263 3.96 -15.12 9.58
CA SER A 263 5.43 -15.20 9.72
C SER A 263 6.09 -13.84 10.04
N GLY A 264 5.38 -12.72 9.94
CA GLY A 264 5.95 -11.38 10.08
C GLY A 264 6.61 -10.83 8.81
N GLU A 265 6.60 -11.58 7.72
CA GLU A 265 7.30 -11.25 6.47
C GLU A 265 6.76 -9.99 5.79
N ILE A 266 5.46 -9.69 5.94
CA ILE A 266 4.91 -8.40 5.47
C ILE A 266 5.57 -7.24 6.23
N GLN A 267 5.76 -7.36 7.54
CA GLN A 267 6.44 -6.34 8.33
C GLN A 267 7.90 -6.20 7.92
N GLU A 268 8.60 -7.29 7.62
CA GLU A 268 9.98 -7.25 7.11
C GLU A 268 10.07 -6.49 5.76
N ILE A 269 9.08 -6.69 4.88
CA ILE A 269 9.00 -5.94 3.62
C ILE A 269 8.83 -4.44 3.91
N VAL A 270 7.92 -4.05 4.81
CA VAL A 270 7.71 -2.66 5.20
C VAL A 270 8.99 -2.06 5.79
N ASP A 271 9.63 -2.76 6.70
CA ASP A 271 10.83 -2.32 7.41
C ASP A 271 11.99 -1.96 6.46
N ARG A 272 12.15 -2.67 5.37
CA ARG A 272 13.17 -2.35 4.34
C ARG A 272 13.00 -0.95 3.74
N PHE A 273 11.79 -0.43 3.71
CA PHE A 273 11.52 0.90 3.18
C PHE A 273 11.68 2.01 4.22
N VAL A 274 11.45 1.72 5.51
CA VAL A 274 11.34 2.76 6.55
C VAL A 274 12.40 2.70 7.65
N LYS A 275 13.15 1.61 7.76
CA LYS A 275 14.29 1.45 8.66
C LYS A 275 15.59 1.42 7.86
#